data_805c62f7d001a6227003674073b21751
#
_entry.id   805c62f7d001a6227003674073b21751
#
_cell.length_a   1.000
_cell.length_b   1.000
_cell.length_c   1.000
_cell.angle_alpha   90.00
_cell.angle_beta   90.00
_cell.angle_gamma   90.00
#
_symmetry.space_group_name_H-M   'P 1'
#
loop_
_entity.id
_entity.type
_entity.pdbx_description
1 polymer ?
#
loop_
_entity_poly.entity_id
_entity_poly.type
_entity_poly.pdbx_seq_one_letter_code
_entity_poly.pdbx_strand_id
1 'polypeptide(L)'
;MNKVYVLPPQEDWIVDRMVKEWNEGNPDMAVFTPKNADVVWLLADWCWQGLWHVGLLKGKKVLTTVHHIVPEKFGDLERSDFELRDEITTAYHVFNQHTYDFIRPLTLKPIHLVKYWANQHLWRPTGTKEELRKKLGLPQDAFLVGSFQRDTEGKGIPQGLFLPKLEKGPDKLADYLETLKDFCSQNRDFDPRPLHVALAGWRRQYIMQRLDDAKIRYTFFDRPPIETINELYQCLDQYAVTARQEGGPQALIECGLLGVPTVSTPVGIAEQVLPPSAICDNVFSASPAVPNVEEWKLPAGFQPYRELLESL
;
A
#
# COMPACT_ATOMS: atom_id res chain seq x y z
N MET A 1 23.60 -5.51 -19.90
CA MET A 1 22.23 -5.30 -19.37
C MET A 1 21.67 -6.64 -18.95
N ASN A 2 21.44 -6.82 -17.67
CA ASN A 2 20.92 -8.06 -17.10
C ASN A 2 19.48 -8.31 -17.57
N LYS A 3 19.16 -9.56 -17.90
CA LYS A 3 17.80 -10.02 -18.14
C LYS A 3 17.14 -10.37 -16.81
N VAL A 4 15.97 -9.78 -16.56
CA VAL A 4 15.28 -9.83 -15.27
C VAL A 4 13.95 -10.55 -15.39
N TYR A 5 13.78 -11.60 -14.59
CA TYR A 5 12.49 -12.23 -14.38
C TYR A 5 11.94 -11.78 -13.04
N VAL A 6 10.77 -11.13 -13.05
CA VAL A 6 10.06 -10.77 -11.84
C VAL A 6 8.99 -11.84 -11.58
N LEU A 7 9.04 -12.47 -10.41
CA LEU A 7 8.09 -13.53 -10.04
C LEU A 7 6.71 -12.94 -9.73
N PRO A 8 5.66 -13.24 -10.53
CA PRO A 8 4.30 -12.82 -10.23
C PRO A 8 3.69 -13.72 -9.13
N PRO A 9 3.08 -13.15 -8.08
CA PRO A 9 2.42 -13.94 -7.03
C PRO A 9 1.11 -14.60 -7.48
N GLN A 10 0.46 -14.09 -8.52
CA GLN A 10 -0.84 -14.58 -9.04
C GLN A 10 -1.97 -14.48 -8.00
N GLU A 11 -1.98 -13.41 -7.23
CA GLU A 11 -2.95 -13.15 -6.16
C GLU A 11 -4.00 -12.08 -6.55
N ASP A 12 -3.92 -11.56 -7.79
CA ASP A 12 -4.75 -10.48 -8.33
C ASP A 12 -4.70 -9.22 -7.43
N TRP A 13 -3.48 -8.85 -7.02
CA TRP A 13 -3.22 -7.78 -6.08
C TRP A 13 -2.14 -6.80 -6.57
N ILE A 14 -1.80 -5.82 -5.71
CA ILE A 14 -0.85 -4.74 -6.02
C ILE A 14 0.49 -5.24 -6.58
N VAL A 15 1.01 -6.36 -6.08
CA VAL A 15 2.31 -6.89 -6.53
C VAL A 15 2.22 -7.41 -7.96
N ASP A 16 1.10 -8.04 -8.36
CA ASP A 16 0.88 -8.44 -9.77
C ASP A 16 0.82 -7.22 -10.70
N ARG A 17 0.20 -6.11 -10.24
CA ARG A 17 0.23 -4.83 -10.96
C ARG A 17 1.65 -4.30 -11.12
N MET A 18 2.44 -4.31 -10.05
CA MET A 18 3.84 -3.86 -10.09
C MET A 18 4.68 -4.70 -11.06
N VAL A 19 4.50 -6.03 -11.08
CA VAL A 19 5.16 -6.92 -12.05
C VAL A 19 4.79 -6.55 -13.48
N LYS A 20 3.51 -6.31 -13.75
CA LYS A 20 3.03 -5.88 -15.06
C LYS A 20 3.65 -4.54 -15.47
N GLU A 21 3.58 -3.54 -14.60
CA GLU A 21 4.15 -2.19 -14.85
C GLU A 21 5.65 -2.26 -15.14
N TRP A 22 6.40 -3.06 -14.35
CA TRP A 22 7.81 -3.26 -14.59
C TRP A 22 8.08 -3.87 -15.97
N ASN A 23 7.40 -4.96 -16.32
CA ASN A 23 7.60 -5.66 -17.59
C ASN A 23 7.26 -4.78 -18.81
N GLU A 24 6.19 -3.99 -18.71
CA GLU A 24 5.77 -3.07 -19.78
C GLU A 24 6.72 -1.87 -19.90
N GLY A 25 7.21 -1.35 -18.78
CA GLY A 25 8.09 -0.19 -18.75
C GLY A 25 9.56 -0.49 -19.05
N ASN A 26 9.99 -1.76 -18.96
CA ASN A 26 11.38 -2.19 -19.14
C ASN A 26 11.51 -3.41 -20.10
N PRO A 27 10.96 -3.34 -21.33
CA PRO A 27 10.92 -4.48 -22.25
C PRO A 27 12.31 -4.96 -22.67
N ASP A 28 13.32 -4.10 -22.56
CA ASP A 28 14.73 -4.39 -22.85
C ASP A 28 15.39 -5.27 -21.77
N MET A 29 14.90 -5.24 -20.53
CA MET A 29 15.38 -6.05 -19.42
C MET A 29 14.45 -7.25 -19.12
N ALA A 30 13.14 -7.08 -19.27
CA ALA A 30 12.13 -8.06 -18.86
C ALA A 30 12.21 -9.37 -19.66
N VAL A 31 12.16 -10.48 -18.93
CA VAL A 31 11.95 -11.82 -19.48
C VAL A 31 10.82 -12.53 -18.73
N PHE A 32 10.10 -13.41 -19.45
CA PHE A 32 8.87 -14.02 -18.92
C PHE A 32 9.08 -15.44 -18.39
N THR A 33 10.32 -15.90 -18.39
CA THR A 33 10.68 -17.20 -17.80
C THR A 33 11.97 -17.09 -16.99
N PRO A 34 12.06 -17.73 -15.83
CA PRO A 34 13.25 -17.65 -14.99
C PRO A 34 14.47 -18.29 -15.66
N LYS A 35 14.29 -19.22 -16.62
CA LYS A 35 15.39 -19.83 -17.37
C LYS A 35 16.23 -18.83 -18.14
N ASN A 36 15.59 -17.80 -18.69
CA ASN A 36 16.22 -16.79 -19.54
C ASN A 36 16.74 -15.58 -18.77
N ALA A 37 16.60 -15.58 -17.43
CA ALA A 37 17.01 -14.48 -16.60
C ALA A 37 18.44 -14.61 -16.12
N ASP A 38 19.15 -13.50 -16.03
CA ASP A 38 20.39 -13.34 -15.26
C ASP A 38 20.07 -13.07 -13.80
N VAL A 39 19.03 -12.26 -13.57
CA VAL A 39 18.50 -11.88 -12.25
C VAL A 39 17.06 -12.38 -12.09
N VAL A 40 16.78 -13.02 -10.98
CA VAL A 40 15.40 -13.30 -10.54
C VAL A 40 15.03 -12.33 -9.44
N TRP A 41 13.99 -11.55 -9.67
CA TRP A 41 13.48 -10.62 -8.68
C TRP A 41 12.25 -11.20 -7.98
N LEU A 42 12.40 -11.53 -6.70
CA LEU A 42 11.35 -11.96 -5.79
C LEU A 42 10.66 -10.68 -5.24
N LEU A 43 9.80 -10.05 -6.05
CA LEU A 43 9.05 -8.86 -5.64
C LEU A 43 8.00 -9.23 -4.58
N ALA A 44 7.47 -10.48 -4.61
CA ALA A 44 6.69 -11.12 -3.56
C ALA A 44 7.57 -12.14 -2.84
N ASP A 45 8.17 -11.75 -1.74
CA ASP A 45 9.13 -12.60 -1.01
C ASP A 45 8.52 -13.89 -0.44
N TRP A 46 7.22 -13.94 -0.22
CA TRP A 46 6.49 -15.14 0.24
C TRP A 46 6.25 -16.21 -0.85
N CYS A 47 6.59 -15.93 -2.12
CA CYS A 47 6.38 -16.86 -3.24
C CYS A 47 7.65 -17.62 -3.65
N TRP A 48 8.76 -17.47 -2.93
CA TRP A 48 10.09 -17.97 -3.33
C TRP A 48 10.21 -19.49 -3.43
N GLN A 49 9.49 -20.25 -2.57
CA GLN A 49 9.65 -21.70 -2.46
C GLN A 49 9.32 -22.42 -3.79
N GLY A 50 8.34 -21.92 -4.54
CA GLY A 50 7.95 -22.53 -5.81
C GLY A 50 9.10 -22.60 -6.83
N LEU A 51 9.92 -21.54 -6.94
CA LEU A 51 11.09 -21.53 -7.81
C LEU A 51 12.28 -22.30 -7.24
N TRP A 52 12.46 -22.28 -5.93
CA TRP A 52 13.54 -22.99 -5.25
C TRP A 52 13.40 -24.51 -5.41
N HIS A 53 12.22 -25.06 -5.15
CA HIS A 53 11.95 -26.50 -5.25
C HIS A 53 12.22 -27.09 -6.65
N VAL A 54 12.01 -26.30 -7.71
CA VAL A 54 12.29 -26.75 -9.08
C VAL A 54 13.70 -26.38 -9.56
N GLY A 55 14.55 -25.86 -8.68
CA GLY A 55 15.96 -25.56 -8.98
C GLY A 55 16.18 -24.39 -9.94
N LEU A 56 15.18 -23.55 -10.18
CA LEU A 56 15.26 -22.45 -11.16
C LEU A 56 16.07 -21.25 -10.67
N LEU A 57 16.43 -21.19 -9.39
CA LEU A 57 17.27 -20.13 -8.81
C LEU A 57 18.76 -20.46 -8.84
N LYS A 58 19.12 -21.70 -9.14
CA LYS A 58 20.52 -22.16 -9.13
C LYS A 58 21.36 -21.39 -10.16
N GLY A 59 22.46 -20.77 -9.68
CA GLY A 59 23.39 -20.01 -10.52
C GLY A 59 22.89 -18.66 -10.99
N LYS A 60 21.76 -18.16 -10.47
CA LYS A 60 21.21 -16.84 -10.77
C LYS A 60 21.46 -15.85 -9.62
N LYS A 61 21.47 -14.58 -9.96
CA LYS A 61 21.37 -13.51 -8.95
C LYS A 61 19.93 -13.40 -8.50
N VAL A 62 19.69 -13.25 -7.20
CA VAL A 62 18.36 -13.16 -6.63
C VAL A 62 18.23 -11.86 -5.84
N LEU A 63 17.37 -10.97 -6.31
CA LEU A 63 16.94 -9.77 -5.58
C LEU A 63 15.65 -10.10 -4.83
N THR A 64 15.64 -9.97 -3.51
CA THR A 64 14.45 -10.22 -2.69
C THR A 64 13.91 -8.93 -2.12
N THR A 65 12.66 -8.58 -2.43
CA THR A 65 11.98 -7.42 -1.87
C THR A 65 11.25 -7.81 -0.60
N VAL A 66 11.57 -7.15 0.51
CA VAL A 66 10.80 -7.25 1.76
C VAL A 66 9.93 -6.01 1.88
N HIS A 67 8.61 -6.16 1.75
CA HIS A 67 7.67 -5.03 1.82
C HIS A 67 7.58 -4.47 3.23
N HIS A 68 7.29 -5.30 4.20
CA HIS A 68 7.28 -4.97 5.64
C HIS A 68 7.27 -6.26 6.46
N ILE A 69 7.65 -6.12 7.70
CA ILE A 69 7.53 -7.17 8.71
C ILE A 69 6.63 -6.65 9.81
N VAL A 70 5.72 -7.48 10.29
CA VAL A 70 4.90 -7.21 11.48
C VAL A 70 5.62 -7.84 12.66
N PRO A 71 6.27 -7.04 13.55
CA PRO A 71 7.13 -7.58 14.60
C PRO A 71 6.43 -8.60 15.51
N GLU A 72 5.16 -8.34 15.83
CA GLU A 72 4.34 -9.20 16.70
C GLU A 72 3.99 -10.55 16.05
N LYS A 73 4.16 -10.67 14.73
CA LYS A 73 3.93 -11.89 13.95
C LYS A 73 5.23 -12.54 13.48
N PHE A 74 6.39 -11.93 13.78
CA PHE A 74 7.70 -12.45 13.38
C PHE A 74 8.24 -13.42 14.44
N GLY A 75 7.67 -14.63 14.48
CA GLY A 75 8.07 -15.71 15.38
C GLY A 75 9.14 -16.63 14.78
N ASP A 76 9.32 -17.81 15.37
CA ASP A 76 10.34 -18.78 14.96
C ASP A 76 10.14 -19.30 13.54
N LEU A 77 8.88 -19.46 13.11
CA LEU A 77 8.54 -19.93 11.75
C LEU A 77 8.93 -18.90 10.70
N GLU A 78 8.57 -17.63 10.92
CA GLU A 78 8.89 -16.52 10.02
C GLU A 78 10.40 -16.27 9.97
N ARG A 79 11.10 -16.42 11.10
CA ARG A 79 12.55 -16.33 11.17
C ARG A 79 13.20 -17.46 10.38
N SER A 80 12.74 -18.70 10.55
CA SER A 80 13.25 -19.85 9.81
C SER A 80 13.02 -19.72 8.30
N ASP A 81 11.85 -19.23 7.87
CA ASP A 81 11.58 -18.95 6.46
C ASP A 81 12.52 -17.85 5.91
N PHE A 82 12.75 -16.80 6.70
CA PHE A 82 13.71 -15.75 6.33
C PHE A 82 15.13 -16.30 6.15
N GLU A 83 15.60 -17.11 7.09
CA GLU A 83 16.94 -17.72 7.06
C GLU A 83 17.13 -18.62 5.83
N LEU A 84 16.15 -19.47 5.51
CA LEU A 84 16.17 -20.31 4.30
C LEU A 84 16.18 -19.47 3.02
N ARG A 85 15.40 -18.41 2.98
CA ARG A 85 15.36 -17.48 1.84
C ARG A 85 16.67 -16.68 1.72
N ASP A 86 17.32 -16.35 2.84
CA ASP A 86 18.61 -15.65 2.86
C ASP A 86 19.72 -16.47 2.16
N GLU A 87 19.68 -17.80 2.25
CA GLU A 87 20.65 -18.66 1.57
C GLU A 87 20.67 -18.44 0.05
N ILE A 88 19.51 -18.20 -0.56
CA ILE A 88 19.38 -18.03 -2.01
C ILE A 88 19.42 -16.56 -2.44
N THR A 89 19.24 -15.61 -1.52
CA THR A 89 19.21 -14.18 -1.81
C THR A 89 20.62 -13.65 -2.07
N THR A 90 20.78 -12.86 -3.13
CA THR A 90 22.03 -12.15 -3.43
C THR A 90 22.04 -10.79 -2.73
N ALA A 91 20.91 -10.06 -2.81
CA ALA A 91 20.69 -8.77 -2.16
C ALA A 91 19.22 -8.59 -1.81
N TYR A 92 18.96 -7.77 -0.82
CA TYR A 92 17.61 -7.36 -0.43
C TYR A 92 17.27 -5.98 -0.97
N HIS A 93 16.00 -5.79 -1.23
CA HIS A 93 15.39 -4.50 -1.51
C HIS A 93 14.28 -4.22 -0.50
N VAL A 94 14.21 -2.96 -0.04
CA VAL A 94 13.16 -2.45 0.86
C VAL A 94 12.71 -1.07 0.42
N PHE A 95 11.47 -0.69 0.77
CA PHE A 95 10.90 0.59 0.38
C PHE A 95 11.06 1.70 1.44
N ASN A 96 11.34 1.33 2.68
CA ASN A 96 11.38 2.28 3.80
C ASN A 96 12.44 1.89 4.84
N GLN A 97 12.81 2.87 5.67
CA GLN A 97 13.84 2.72 6.69
C GLN A 97 13.44 1.74 7.80
N HIS A 98 12.15 1.70 8.19
CA HIS A 98 11.71 0.77 9.23
C HIS A 98 11.94 -0.69 8.86
N THR A 99 11.63 -1.06 7.61
CA THR A 99 11.89 -2.41 7.11
C THR A 99 13.39 -2.67 7.00
N TYR A 100 14.18 -1.67 6.55
CA TYR A 100 15.64 -1.76 6.50
C TYR A 100 16.22 -2.08 7.88
N ASP A 101 15.87 -1.29 8.89
CA ASP A 101 16.38 -1.42 10.25
C ASP A 101 15.98 -2.77 10.87
N PHE A 102 14.78 -3.26 10.55
CA PHE A 102 14.29 -4.55 11.05
C PHE A 102 15.09 -5.73 10.47
N ILE A 103 15.34 -5.75 9.14
CA ILE A 103 16.02 -6.90 8.53
C ILE A 103 17.56 -6.82 8.62
N ARG A 104 18.12 -5.64 8.86
CA ARG A 104 19.58 -5.44 8.92
C ARG A 104 20.31 -6.39 9.90
N PRO A 105 19.80 -6.67 11.12
CA PRO A 105 20.43 -7.63 12.03
C PRO A 105 20.19 -9.09 11.65
N LEU A 106 19.32 -9.39 10.67
CA LEU A 106 18.96 -10.76 10.27
C LEU A 106 19.82 -11.29 9.12
N THR A 107 20.56 -10.42 8.41
CA THR A 107 21.34 -10.80 7.22
C THR A 107 22.64 -10.02 7.11
N LEU A 108 23.65 -10.68 6.50
CA LEU A 108 24.89 -10.04 6.07
C LEU A 108 24.86 -9.59 4.61
N LYS A 109 23.77 -9.87 3.89
CA LYS A 109 23.62 -9.50 2.47
C LYS A 109 23.44 -7.98 2.33
N PRO A 110 23.80 -7.42 1.17
CA PRO A 110 23.48 -6.02 0.85
C PRO A 110 21.97 -5.76 0.93
N ILE A 111 21.58 -4.63 1.51
CA ILE A 111 20.18 -4.16 1.57
C ILE A 111 20.12 -2.82 0.87
N HIS A 112 19.26 -2.70 -0.12
CA HIS A 112 19.06 -1.49 -0.92
C HIS A 112 17.70 -0.87 -0.60
N LEU A 113 17.70 0.39 -0.19
CA LEU A 113 16.49 1.17 0.00
C LEU A 113 16.20 1.90 -1.31
N VAL A 114 15.17 1.45 -2.03
CA VAL A 114 14.71 2.07 -3.28
C VAL A 114 13.23 2.40 -3.13
N LYS A 115 12.87 3.64 -3.46
CA LYS A 115 11.50 4.14 -3.36
C LYS A 115 10.57 3.45 -4.37
N TYR A 116 9.26 3.43 -4.11
CA TYR A 116 8.29 3.00 -5.10
C TYR A 116 8.33 3.86 -6.36
N TRP A 117 7.79 3.34 -7.46
CA TRP A 117 7.42 4.17 -8.61
C TRP A 117 5.95 4.56 -8.56
N ALA A 118 5.60 5.64 -9.25
CA ALA A 118 4.25 6.18 -9.32
C ALA A 118 3.76 6.18 -10.77
N ASN A 119 2.74 5.36 -11.05
CA ASN A 119 2.19 5.24 -12.41
C ASN A 119 1.11 6.29 -12.67
N GLN A 120 1.52 7.49 -13.11
CA GLN A 120 0.63 8.60 -13.44
C GLN A 120 -0.26 8.33 -14.69
N HIS A 121 0.00 7.27 -15.44
CA HIS A 121 -0.85 6.90 -16.58
C HIS A 121 -2.10 6.14 -16.11
N LEU A 122 -1.98 5.42 -15.01
CA LEU A 122 -3.07 4.70 -14.36
C LEU A 122 -3.86 5.64 -13.44
N TRP A 123 -3.16 6.35 -12.56
CA TRP A 123 -3.76 7.27 -11.58
C TRP A 123 -3.79 8.68 -12.14
N ARG A 124 -4.89 9.01 -12.83
CA ARG A 124 -5.09 10.30 -13.51
C ARG A 124 -6.54 10.75 -13.38
N PRO A 125 -6.80 12.06 -13.44
CA PRO A 125 -8.17 12.60 -13.44
C PRO A 125 -9.00 12.02 -14.60
N THR A 126 -10.24 11.64 -14.31
CA THR A 126 -11.20 11.06 -15.26
C THR A 126 -12.51 11.84 -15.35
N GLY A 127 -12.77 12.75 -14.42
CA GLY A 127 -13.97 13.59 -14.38
C GLY A 127 -13.89 14.63 -13.28
N THR A 128 -14.92 15.44 -13.16
CA THR A 128 -15.05 16.34 -12.01
C THR A 128 -15.54 15.57 -10.78
N LYS A 129 -15.26 16.11 -9.59
CA LYS A 129 -15.70 15.51 -8.32
C LYS A 129 -17.24 15.32 -8.29
N GLU A 130 -17.98 16.27 -8.77
CA GLU A 130 -19.44 16.25 -8.82
C GLU A 130 -19.97 15.16 -9.75
N GLU A 131 -19.42 15.05 -10.95
CA GLU A 131 -19.80 14.01 -11.91
C GLU A 131 -19.51 12.62 -11.39
N LEU A 132 -18.32 12.42 -10.79
CA LEU A 132 -17.90 11.13 -10.25
C LEU A 132 -18.69 10.74 -9.00
N ARG A 133 -18.97 11.67 -8.08
CA ARG A 133 -19.87 11.42 -6.95
C ARG A 133 -21.25 11.01 -7.41
N LYS A 134 -21.81 11.69 -8.41
CA LYS A 134 -23.11 11.33 -8.99
C LYS A 134 -23.08 9.94 -9.62
N LYS A 135 -22.05 9.63 -10.42
CA LYS A 135 -21.83 8.33 -11.07
C LYS A 135 -21.77 7.20 -10.05
N LEU A 136 -21.05 7.41 -8.94
CA LEU A 136 -20.79 6.39 -7.92
C LEU A 136 -21.84 6.36 -6.79
N GLY A 137 -22.90 7.19 -6.88
CA GLY A 137 -23.95 7.25 -5.86
C GLY A 137 -23.48 7.81 -4.52
N LEU A 138 -22.44 8.65 -4.53
CA LEU A 138 -21.91 9.32 -3.35
C LEU A 138 -22.61 10.66 -3.10
N PRO A 139 -22.77 11.10 -1.84
CA PRO A 139 -23.44 12.36 -1.53
C PRO A 139 -22.64 13.56 -2.06
N GLN A 140 -23.37 14.55 -2.62
CA GLN A 140 -22.77 15.75 -3.17
C GLN A 140 -22.40 16.77 -2.08
N ASP A 141 -23.17 16.79 -1.01
CA ASP A 141 -23.13 17.76 0.08
C ASP A 141 -22.46 17.24 1.35
N ALA A 142 -21.60 16.19 1.23
CA ALA A 142 -20.89 15.62 2.35
C ALA A 142 -19.39 15.94 2.31
N PHE A 143 -18.77 16.05 3.51
CA PHE A 143 -17.32 15.93 3.67
C PHE A 143 -16.94 14.45 3.60
N LEU A 144 -16.28 14.06 2.50
CA LEU A 144 -16.06 12.66 2.16
C LEU A 144 -14.65 12.23 2.53
N VAL A 145 -14.55 11.33 3.51
CA VAL A 145 -13.28 10.72 3.93
C VAL A 145 -13.16 9.30 3.37
N GLY A 146 -12.02 9.00 2.74
CA GLY A 146 -11.74 7.68 2.16
C GLY A 146 -10.83 6.81 3.00
N SER A 147 -11.07 5.47 2.94
CA SER A 147 -10.17 4.44 3.45
C SER A 147 -10.36 3.15 2.64
N PHE A 148 -9.35 2.77 1.83
CA PHE A 148 -9.44 1.67 0.85
C PHE A 148 -8.44 0.56 1.19
N GLN A 149 -8.58 -0.07 2.35
CA GLN A 149 -7.71 -1.14 2.81
C GLN A 149 -8.51 -2.26 3.47
N ARG A 150 -7.95 -3.45 3.54
CA ARG A 150 -8.50 -4.54 4.35
C ARG A 150 -8.26 -4.25 5.83
N ASP A 151 -9.28 -4.39 6.65
CA ASP A 151 -9.22 -4.07 8.08
C ASP A 151 -9.73 -5.18 9.04
N THR A 152 -10.29 -6.24 8.48
CA THR A 152 -10.85 -7.34 9.26
C THR A 152 -10.05 -8.62 9.03
N GLU A 153 -9.71 -9.31 10.11
CA GLU A 153 -9.06 -10.63 10.06
C GLU A 153 -9.95 -11.66 9.36
N GLY A 154 -9.39 -12.78 8.94
CA GLY A 154 -10.15 -13.72 8.14
C GLY A 154 -9.87 -15.18 8.36
N LYS A 155 -8.62 -15.61 8.17
CA LYS A 155 -8.28 -17.03 8.28
C LYS A 155 -8.32 -17.46 9.76
N GLY A 156 -9.06 -18.52 10.07
CA GLY A 156 -9.17 -19.04 11.42
C GLY A 156 -10.13 -18.31 12.35
N ILE A 157 -10.87 -17.28 11.86
CA ILE A 157 -11.85 -16.55 12.66
C ILE A 157 -13.23 -17.19 12.50
N PRO A 158 -13.97 -17.46 13.61
CA PRO A 158 -15.33 -17.96 13.56
C PRO A 158 -16.27 -17.06 12.74
N GLN A 159 -17.24 -17.67 12.09
CA GLN A 159 -18.24 -16.92 11.31
C GLN A 159 -19.02 -15.94 12.21
N GLY A 160 -19.18 -14.72 11.75
CA GLY A 160 -19.88 -13.65 12.48
C GLY A 160 -19.02 -12.87 13.47
N LEU A 161 -17.77 -13.27 13.68
CA LEU A 161 -16.82 -12.51 14.49
C LEU A 161 -15.93 -11.63 13.59
N PHE A 162 -15.92 -10.32 13.84
CA PHE A 162 -15.17 -9.34 13.05
C PHE A 162 -14.01 -8.76 13.84
N LEU A 163 -12.93 -9.52 13.97
CA LEU A 163 -11.74 -9.07 14.68
C LEU A 163 -10.96 -8.05 13.83
N PRO A 164 -10.46 -6.97 14.45
CA PRO A 164 -9.65 -5.97 13.74
C PRO A 164 -8.30 -6.56 13.32
N LYS A 165 -7.89 -6.26 12.09
CA LYS A 165 -6.53 -6.48 11.61
C LYS A 165 -5.65 -5.33 12.10
N LEU A 166 -5.15 -5.44 13.34
CA LEU A 166 -4.54 -4.31 14.08
C LEU A 166 -3.37 -3.65 13.37
N GLU A 167 -2.55 -4.40 12.62
CA GLU A 167 -1.48 -3.81 11.82
C GLU A 167 -1.98 -2.81 10.77
N LYS A 168 -3.24 -2.92 10.35
CA LYS A 168 -3.90 -1.97 9.43
C LYS A 168 -4.59 -0.81 10.14
N GLY A 169 -4.63 -0.81 11.48
CA GLY A 169 -5.15 0.26 12.32
C GLY A 169 -6.64 0.62 12.12
N PRO A 170 -7.55 -0.35 11.96
CA PRO A 170 -8.98 -0.03 11.79
C PRO A 170 -9.62 0.58 13.03
N ASP A 171 -9.09 0.28 14.21
CA ASP A 171 -9.44 0.89 15.49
C ASP A 171 -9.05 2.38 15.50
N LYS A 172 -7.82 2.71 15.10
CA LYS A 172 -7.38 4.11 14.95
C LYS A 172 -8.24 4.87 13.92
N LEU A 173 -8.64 4.21 12.83
CA LEU A 173 -9.54 4.81 11.84
C LEU A 173 -10.91 5.12 12.44
N ALA A 174 -11.49 4.18 13.20
CA ALA A 174 -12.77 4.38 13.86
C ALA A 174 -12.71 5.55 14.84
N ASP A 175 -11.72 5.56 15.74
CA ASP A 175 -11.52 6.63 16.73
C ASP A 175 -11.33 8.00 16.05
N TYR A 176 -10.58 8.04 14.95
CA TYR A 176 -10.42 9.25 14.13
C TYR A 176 -11.75 9.75 13.57
N LEU A 177 -12.53 8.88 12.95
CA LEU A 177 -13.81 9.24 12.31
C LEU A 177 -14.87 9.64 13.33
N GLU A 178 -14.90 9.00 14.50
CA GLU A 178 -15.77 9.37 15.61
C GLU A 178 -15.42 10.77 16.12
N THR A 179 -14.13 11.03 16.36
CA THR A 179 -13.65 12.36 16.80
C THR A 179 -13.92 13.43 15.74
N LEU A 180 -13.69 13.12 14.47
CA LEU A 180 -13.94 14.06 13.36
C LEU A 180 -15.42 14.41 13.23
N LYS A 181 -16.33 13.43 13.38
CA LYS A 181 -17.77 13.65 13.39
C LYS A 181 -18.19 14.62 14.48
N ASP A 182 -17.70 14.39 15.71
CA ASP A 182 -18.03 15.25 16.85
C ASP A 182 -17.47 16.66 16.67
N PHE A 183 -16.23 16.76 16.17
CA PHE A 183 -15.60 18.03 15.86
C PHE A 183 -16.37 18.82 14.80
N CYS A 184 -16.74 18.22 13.67
CA CYS A 184 -17.54 18.88 12.61
C CYS A 184 -18.92 19.32 13.12
N SER A 185 -19.54 18.55 14.01
CA SER A 185 -20.84 18.89 14.59
C SER A 185 -20.79 20.13 15.50
N GLN A 186 -19.65 20.35 16.17
CA GLN A 186 -19.44 21.46 17.13
C GLN A 186 -18.80 22.68 16.47
N ASN A 187 -18.08 22.53 15.37
CA ASN A 187 -17.32 23.56 14.68
C ASN A 187 -17.77 23.72 13.22
N ARG A 188 -18.97 24.25 13.01
CA ARG A 188 -19.54 24.44 11.67
C ARG A 188 -18.73 25.35 10.75
N ASP A 189 -17.85 26.17 11.31
CA ASP A 189 -16.93 27.02 10.55
C ASP A 189 -15.77 26.24 9.92
N PHE A 190 -15.48 25.03 10.42
CA PHE A 190 -14.46 24.13 9.83
C PHE A 190 -14.96 23.51 8.51
N ASP A 191 -16.09 22.82 8.58
CA ASP A 191 -16.80 22.31 7.40
C ASP A 191 -18.29 22.09 7.77
N PRO A 192 -19.23 22.80 7.12
CA PRO A 192 -20.65 22.68 7.43
C PRO A 192 -21.28 21.38 6.90
N ARG A 193 -20.55 20.64 6.06
CA ARG A 193 -21.06 19.43 5.44
C ARG A 193 -21.06 18.26 6.43
N PRO A 194 -22.04 17.36 6.39
CA PRO A 194 -22.03 16.15 7.20
C PRO A 194 -20.91 15.21 6.78
N LEU A 195 -20.27 14.56 7.77
CA LEU A 195 -19.27 13.51 7.51
C LEU A 195 -19.92 12.32 6.79
N HIS A 196 -19.27 11.86 5.74
CA HIS A 196 -19.56 10.59 5.07
C HIS A 196 -18.27 9.83 4.79
N VAL A 197 -18.28 8.50 4.89
CA VAL A 197 -17.08 7.69 4.70
C VAL A 197 -17.21 6.84 3.43
N ALA A 198 -16.24 6.92 2.54
CA ALA A 198 -16.11 6.02 1.41
C ALA A 198 -15.17 4.87 1.79
N LEU A 199 -15.70 3.66 1.82
CA LEU A 199 -14.96 2.44 2.09
C LEU A 199 -14.82 1.63 0.81
N ALA A 200 -13.62 1.14 0.51
CA ALA A 200 -13.43 0.19 -0.57
C ALA A 200 -12.50 -0.95 -0.15
N GLY A 201 -12.57 -2.06 -0.88
CA GLY A 201 -11.72 -3.22 -0.68
C GLY A 201 -12.44 -4.42 -0.09
N TRP A 202 -11.67 -5.36 0.42
CA TRP A 202 -12.16 -6.63 0.95
C TRP A 202 -12.07 -6.67 2.47
N ARG A 203 -13.06 -7.36 3.12
CA ARG A 203 -13.09 -7.56 4.59
C ARG A 203 -13.03 -6.24 5.36
N ARG A 204 -14.11 -5.45 5.21
CA ARG A 204 -14.30 -4.16 5.88
C ARG A 204 -15.34 -4.23 7.03
N GLN A 205 -15.67 -5.44 7.50
CA GLN A 205 -16.76 -5.65 8.45
C GLN A 205 -16.50 -4.97 9.81
N TYR A 206 -15.25 -4.99 10.29
CA TYR A 206 -14.91 -4.33 11.56
C TYR A 206 -15.22 -2.84 11.53
N ILE A 207 -14.70 -2.11 10.53
CA ILE A 207 -14.94 -0.66 10.48
C ILE A 207 -16.41 -0.36 10.20
N MET A 208 -17.10 -1.13 9.35
CA MET A 208 -18.52 -0.95 9.09
C MET A 208 -19.33 -1.06 10.37
N GLN A 209 -19.09 -2.07 11.22
CA GLN A 209 -19.74 -2.21 12.52
C GLN A 209 -19.49 -1.01 13.42
N ARG A 210 -18.24 -0.54 13.52
CA ARG A 210 -17.88 0.64 14.31
C ARG A 210 -18.60 1.92 13.82
N LEU A 211 -18.71 2.10 12.50
CA LEU A 211 -19.43 3.23 11.91
C LEU A 211 -20.93 3.18 12.15
N ASP A 212 -21.54 1.97 12.10
CA ASP A 212 -22.94 1.75 12.43
C ASP A 212 -23.23 2.11 13.89
N ASP A 213 -22.40 1.63 14.82
CA ASP A 213 -22.50 1.93 16.25
C ASP A 213 -22.38 3.43 16.54
N ALA A 214 -21.43 4.08 15.87
CA ALA A 214 -21.19 5.53 15.96
C ALA A 214 -22.19 6.38 15.15
N LYS A 215 -23.11 5.76 14.39
CA LYS A 215 -24.06 6.44 13.49
C LYS A 215 -23.35 7.37 12.49
N ILE A 216 -22.24 6.93 11.93
CA ILE A 216 -21.52 7.60 10.85
C ILE A 216 -21.97 6.98 9.53
N ARG A 217 -22.42 7.81 8.59
CA ARG A 217 -22.85 7.35 7.26
C ARG A 217 -21.64 6.92 6.43
N TYR A 218 -21.78 5.83 5.69
CA TYR A 218 -20.74 5.39 4.77
C TYR A 218 -21.35 4.75 3.51
N THR A 219 -20.52 4.66 2.47
CA THR A 219 -20.78 3.85 1.27
C THR A 219 -19.64 2.85 1.12
N PHE A 220 -19.98 1.57 0.94
CA PHE A 220 -18.99 0.50 0.80
C PHE A 220 -18.98 -0.07 -0.62
N PHE A 221 -17.79 -0.20 -1.18
CA PHE A 221 -17.51 -0.78 -2.48
C PHE A 221 -16.69 -2.07 -2.28
N ASP A 222 -17.34 -3.24 -2.42
CA ASP A 222 -16.66 -4.53 -2.25
C ASP A 222 -15.80 -4.85 -3.47
N ARG A 223 -14.49 -4.84 -3.31
CA ARG A 223 -13.50 -5.19 -4.36
C ARG A 223 -13.81 -4.55 -5.72
N PRO A 224 -13.98 -3.24 -5.77
CA PRO A 224 -14.24 -2.57 -7.03
C PRO A 224 -13.03 -2.66 -7.96
N PRO A 225 -13.23 -2.63 -9.29
CA PRO A 225 -12.13 -2.58 -10.24
C PRO A 225 -11.29 -1.32 -10.06
N ILE A 226 -10.05 -1.35 -10.56
CA ILE A 226 -9.06 -0.29 -10.33
C ILE A 226 -9.50 1.06 -10.90
N GLU A 227 -10.27 1.06 -11.99
CA GLU A 227 -10.85 2.26 -12.58
C GLU A 227 -11.82 2.94 -11.59
N THR A 228 -12.63 2.15 -10.90
CA THR A 228 -13.53 2.64 -9.86
C THR A 228 -12.77 3.15 -8.63
N ILE A 229 -11.67 2.50 -8.23
CA ILE A 229 -10.79 3.00 -7.16
C ILE A 229 -10.19 4.35 -7.56
N ASN A 230 -9.73 4.51 -8.79
CA ASN A 230 -9.22 5.78 -9.30
C ASN A 230 -10.29 6.90 -9.23
N GLU A 231 -11.52 6.59 -9.63
CA GLU A 231 -12.65 7.52 -9.54
C GLU A 231 -13.04 7.82 -8.08
N LEU A 232 -13.00 6.82 -7.20
CA LEU A 232 -13.30 7.00 -5.77
C LEU A 232 -12.32 7.97 -5.10
N TYR A 233 -11.02 7.87 -5.37
CA TYR A 233 -10.04 8.85 -4.85
C TYR A 233 -10.41 10.28 -5.26
N GLN A 234 -10.81 10.49 -6.51
CA GLN A 234 -11.17 11.82 -7.02
C GLN A 234 -12.44 12.40 -6.38
N CYS A 235 -13.28 11.55 -5.77
CA CYS A 235 -14.48 11.97 -5.03
C CYS A 235 -14.17 12.50 -3.63
N LEU A 236 -12.99 12.20 -3.07
CA LEU A 236 -12.68 12.45 -1.68
C LEU A 236 -12.36 13.94 -1.41
N ASP A 237 -12.67 14.36 -0.20
CA ASP A 237 -12.14 15.58 0.39
C ASP A 237 -10.87 15.27 1.20
N GLN A 238 -10.76 14.05 1.72
CA GLN A 238 -9.60 13.60 2.47
C GLN A 238 -9.47 12.07 2.44
N TYR A 239 -8.24 11.59 2.51
CA TYR A 239 -7.91 10.18 2.74
C TYR A 239 -7.22 9.98 4.08
N ALA A 240 -7.47 8.86 4.77
CA ALA A 240 -6.84 8.54 6.05
C ALA A 240 -6.07 7.22 5.99
N VAL A 241 -4.77 7.27 6.29
CA VAL A 241 -3.90 6.12 6.51
C VAL A 241 -3.66 5.97 8.00
N THR A 242 -4.16 4.88 8.59
CA THR A 242 -4.13 4.65 10.04
C THR A 242 -3.36 3.40 10.45
N ALA A 243 -2.67 2.77 9.49
CA ALA A 243 -1.94 1.54 9.72
C ALA A 243 -0.81 1.70 10.77
N ARG A 244 -0.51 0.61 11.48
CA ARG A 244 0.65 0.51 12.37
C ARG A 244 1.87 -0.05 11.65
N GLN A 245 1.64 -0.94 10.67
CA GLN A 245 2.69 -1.59 9.91
C GLN A 245 2.31 -1.66 8.44
N GLU A 246 3.16 -1.09 7.58
CA GLU A 246 3.04 -1.10 6.12
C GLU A 246 4.43 -0.98 5.48
N GLY A 247 4.60 -1.60 4.32
CA GLY A 247 5.80 -1.39 3.50
C GLY A 247 5.78 -0.03 2.81
N GLY A 248 4.64 0.29 2.23
CA GLY A 248 4.33 1.56 1.62
C GLY A 248 2.86 1.57 1.27
N PRO A 249 2.02 2.27 2.03
CA PRO A 249 0.61 2.40 1.66
C PRO A 249 0.52 3.00 0.27
N GLN A 250 0.13 2.18 -0.72
CA GLN A 250 0.00 2.65 -2.11
C GLN A 250 -0.97 3.83 -2.23
N ALA A 251 -1.93 3.88 -1.33
CA ALA A 251 -2.85 5.01 -1.22
C ALA A 251 -2.15 6.38 -1.12
N LEU A 252 -0.94 6.45 -0.51
CA LEU A 252 -0.17 7.70 -0.46
C LEU A 252 0.32 8.11 -1.86
N ILE A 253 0.71 7.15 -2.69
CA ILE A 253 1.13 7.40 -4.09
C ILE A 253 -0.09 7.79 -4.91
N GLU A 254 -1.18 7.05 -4.77
CA GLU A 254 -2.43 7.23 -5.49
C GLU A 254 -3.07 8.59 -5.16
N CYS A 255 -3.11 8.95 -3.87
CA CYS A 255 -3.55 10.28 -3.42
C CYS A 255 -2.63 11.39 -3.94
N GLY A 256 -1.31 11.19 -3.93
CA GLY A 256 -0.35 12.17 -4.44
C GLY A 256 -0.55 12.46 -5.93
N LEU A 257 -0.75 11.42 -6.75
CA LEU A 257 -0.99 11.56 -8.19
C LEU A 257 -2.34 12.23 -8.51
N LEU A 258 -3.35 12.04 -7.64
CA LEU A 258 -4.71 12.56 -7.84
C LEU A 258 -5.01 13.84 -7.04
N GLY A 259 -4.03 14.37 -6.30
CA GLY A 259 -4.18 15.60 -5.54
C GLY A 259 -5.09 15.49 -4.33
N VAL A 260 -5.20 14.32 -3.70
CA VAL A 260 -6.10 14.08 -2.56
C VAL A 260 -5.38 14.40 -1.24
N PRO A 261 -5.90 15.36 -0.43
CA PRO A 261 -5.34 15.63 0.89
C PRO A 261 -5.39 14.39 1.79
N THR A 262 -4.28 14.09 2.47
CA THR A 262 -4.13 12.84 3.22
C THR A 262 -3.55 13.13 4.60
N VAL A 263 -4.04 12.41 5.61
CA VAL A 263 -3.42 12.28 6.94
C VAL A 263 -2.91 10.85 7.10
N SER A 264 -1.80 10.70 7.81
CA SER A 264 -1.17 9.39 7.99
C SER A 264 -0.61 9.19 9.39
N THR A 265 -0.64 7.96 9.88
CA THR A 265 0.30 7.52 10.91
C THR A 265 1.73 7.51 10.37
N PRO A 266 2.79 7.51 11.21
CA PRO A 266 4.19 7.43 10.78
C PRO A 266 4.50 6.00 10.30
N VAL A 267 4.03 5.63 9.09
CA VAL A 267 4.10 4.26 8.58
C VAL A 267 4.63 4.21 7.15
N GLY A 268 5.45 3.20 6.87
CA GLY A 268 5.95 2.90 5.54
C GLY A 268 6.68 4.08 4.89
N ILE A 269 6.10 4.60 3.82
CA ILE A 269 6.66 5.72 3.03
C ILE A 269 6.07 7.09 3.43
N ALA A 270 5.25 7.18 4.48
CA ALA A 270 4.57 8.43 4.84
C ALA A 270 5.55 9.62 4.97
N GLU A 271 6.65 9.44 5.71
CA GLU A 271 7.67 10.48 5.91
C GLU A 271 8.45 10.86 4.64
N GLN A 272 8.38 10.02 3.59
CA GLN A 272 9.04 10.30 2.32
C GLN A 272 8.20 11.20 1.40
N VAL A 273 6.88 11.24 1.61
CA VAL A 273 5.94 11.90 0.68
C VAL A 273 5.04 12.95 1.34
N LEU A 274 4.90 12.94 2.66
CA LEU A 274 4.06 13.88 3.41
C LEU A 274 4.93 14.82 4.28
N PRO A 275 4.51 16.06 4.49
CA PRO A 275 5.14 16.93 5.48
C PRO A 275 4.86 16.41 6.91
N PRO A 276 5.75 16.70 7.89
CA PRO A 276 5.57 16.25 9.27
C PRO A 276 4.23 16.63 9.90
N SER A 277 3.65 17.77 9.48
CA SER A 277 2.33 18.21 9.96
C SER A 277 1.17 17.30 9.57
N ALA A 278 1.33 16.50 8.51
CA ALA A 278 0.32 15.54 8.04
C ALA A 278 0.50 14.13 8.61
N ILE A 279 1.50 13.93 9.49
CA ILE A 279 1.86 12.63 10.06
C ILE A 279 1.73 12.70 11.58
N CYS A 280 0.89 11.85 12.16
CA CYS A 280 0.74 11.76 13.60
C CYS A 280 0.16 10.40 14.00
N ASP A 281 0.59 9.83 15.12
CA ASP A 281 0.00 8.60 15.67
C ASP A 281 -1.50 8.73 15.94
N ASN A 282 -1.91 9.89 16.46
CA ASN A 282 -3.30 10.31 16.45
C ASN A 282 -3.57 11.18 15.22
N VAL A 283 -4.05 10.57 14.15
CA VAL A 283 -4.26 11.24 12.87
C VAL A 283 -5.25 12.42 12.91
N PHE A 284 -6.06 12.54 13.97
CA PHE A 284 -6.91 13.71 14.18
C PHE A 284 -6.09 14.99 14.45
N SER A 285 -4.91 14.85 15.02
CA SER A 285 -3.99 15.97 15.29
C SER A 285 -3.16 16.37 14.07
N ALA A 286 -3.26 15.63 12.97
CA ALA A 286 -2.52 15.90 11.74
C ALA A 286 -3.28 16.90 10.84
N SER A 287 -2.53 17.74 10.11
CA SER A 287 -3.07 18.64 9.11
C SER A 287 -3.01 17.97 7.72
N PRO A 288 -4.13 17.76 7.03
CA PRO A 288 -4.13 17.09 5.74
C PRO A 288 -3.23 17.79 4.71
N ALA A 289 -2.44 17.00 3.97
CA ALA A 289 -1.59 17.49 2.89
C ALA A 289 -1.61 16.51 1.71
N VAL A 290 -1.40 17.02 0.51
CA VAL A 290 -1.25 16.16 -0.69
C VAL A 290 0.15 15.54 -0.67
N PRO A 291 0.28 14.20 -0.76
CA PRO A 291 1.58 13.55 -0.85
C PRO A 291 2.37 13.99 -2.08
N ASN A 292 3.65 14.29 -1.91
CA ASN A 292 4.52 14.65 -3.02
C ASN A 292 5.22 13.42 -3.60
N VAL A 293 4.85 13.02 -4.81
CA VAL A 293 5.37 11.86 -5.53
C VAL A 293 5.94 12.20 -6.90
N GLU A 294 6.27 13.47 -7.16
CA GLU A 294 6.72 13.94 -8.47
C GLU A 294 7.97 13.19 -8.97
N GLU A 295 8.95 12.99 -8.10
CA GLU A 295 10.21 12.30 -8.45
C GLU A 295 10.03 10.80 -8.68
N TRP A 296 8.86 10.24 -8.32
CA TRP A 296 8.58 8.81 -8.42
C TRP A 296 7.86 8.44 -9.71
N LYS A 297 7.41 9.45 -10.47
CA LYS A 297 6.66 9.24 -11.72
C LYS A 297 7.45 8.46 -12.75
N LEU A 298 6.74 7.66 -13.53
CA LEU A 298 7.33 6.91 -14.64
C LEU A 298 7.70 7.85 -15.79
N PRO A 299 8.79 7.57 -16.55
CA PRO A 299 9.69 6.41 -16.41
C PRO A 299 10.82 6.62 -15.39
N ALA A 300 11.01 7.81 -14.84
CA ALA A 300 12.12 8.13 -13.94
C ALA A 300 12.09 7.24 -12.67
N GLY A 301 10.92 6.90 -12.15
CA GLY A 301 10.76 6.01 -10.99
C GLY A 301 11.33 4.60 -11.19
N PHE A 302 11.54 4.14 -12.43
CA PHE A 302 12.21 2.86 -12.69
C PHE A 302 13.73 2.93 -12.64
N GLN A 303 14.32 4.10 -12.80
CA GLN A 303 15.77 4.23 -12.96
C GLN A 303 16.58 3.63 -11.79
N PRO A 304 16.25 3.89 -10.52
CA PRO A 304 16.97 3.29 -9.39
C PRO A 304 16.94 1.76 -9.38
N TYR A 305 15.84 1.17 -9.83
CA TYR A 305 15.70 -0.29 -9.95
C TYR A 305 16.57 -0.85 -11.07
N ARG A 306 16.62 -0.17 -12.22
CA ARG A 306 17.47 -0.56 -13.34
C ARG A 306 18.92 -0.58 -12.91
N GLU A 307 19.39 0.48 -12.24
CA GLU A 307 20.75 0.59 -11.70
C GLU A 307 21.03 -0.54 -10.69
N LEU A 308 20.12 -0.78 -9.75
CA LEU A 308 20.25 -1.87 -8.79
C LEU A 308 20.37 -3.24 -9.48
N LEU A 309 19.46 -3.55 -10.40
CA LEU A 309 19.41 -4.85 -11.10
C LEU A 309 20.60 -5.05 -12.05
N GLU A 310 21.18 -3.99 -12.58
CA GLU A 310 22.41 -4.04 -13.37
C GLU A 310 23.67 -4.25 -12.50
N SER A 311 23.65 -3.77 -11.26
CA SER A 311 24.79 -3.88 -10.33
C SER A 311 24.92 -5.26 -9.69
N LEU A 312 23.91 -6.10 -9.76
CA LEU A 312 23.94 -7.49 -9.27
C LEU A 312 24.72 -8.39 -10.21
#